data_83bfa69c5fd24327e92c5c9ae561e03e
#
_entry.id   83bfa69c5fd24327e92c5c9ae561e03e
#
_cell.length_a   1.000
_cell.length_b   1.000
_cell.length_c   1.000
_cell.angle_alpha   90.00
_cell.angle_beta   90.00
_cell.angle_gamma   90.00
#
_symmetry.space_group_name_H-M   'P 1'
#
loop_
_entity.id
_entity.type
_entity.pdbx_description
1 polymer ?
#
loop_
_entity_poly.entity_id
_entity_poly.type
_entity_poly.pdbx_seq_one_letter_code
_entity_poly.pdbx_strand_id
1 'polypeptide(L)'
;MLRVALRWGVPVLLLGVAGLWVTSTALSSAALKVDRIVVRGNQHLTLTEVETLLKGLRDENIFRVDFEKYRGKLLDSPWVADVSLSRQLPSTIALQVTERVPMAIARLGQQLYLVDETGVIMDEFGAQYREFNLPIIDGLLRGRADDVETADPARVKLVRAFLAAITARADLRQHLSQVDVSRDRDVVVMLDEDTTWLHLGADKFVERISNYIELAPTLQEQFTEIDYVDLRFDERVYVKSKGRTAAAAATTKR
;
A
#
# COMPACT_ATOMS: atom_id res chain seq x y z
N MET A 1 53.02 -19.70 47.61
CA MET A 1 52.18 -19.10 46.57
C MET A 1 50.67 -19.44 46.75
N LEU A 2 50.27 -20.63 47.18
CA LEU A 2 48.86 -21.03 47.35
C LEU A 2 48.08 -20.16 48.38
N ARG A 3 48.71 -19.75 49.47
CA ARG A 3 48.07 -18.93 50.54
C ARG A 3 47.78 -17.48 50.13
N VAL A 4 48.51 -16.93 49.19
CA VAL A 4 48.32 -15.56 48.67
C VAL A 4 47.16 -15.58 47.62
N ALA A 5 47.08 -16.59 46.77
CA ALA A 5 45.99 -16.77 45.84
C ALA A 5 44.62 -16.93 46.53
N LEU A 6 44.59 -17.63 47.69
CA LEU A 6 43.39 -17.80 48.50
C LEU A 6 42.95 -16.54 49.22
N ARG A 7 43.90 -15.66 49.63
CA ARG A 7 43.60 -14.39 50.31
C ARG A 7 42.93 -13.35 49.43
N TRP A 8 43.21 -13.38 48.13
CA TRP A 8 42.63 -12.41 47.18
C TRP A 8 41.53 -13.03 46.30
N GLY A 9 41.51 -14.33 46.13
CA GLY A 9 40.51 -15.03 45.33
C GLY A 9 39.08 -14.95 45.92
N VAL A 10 38.97 -15.11 47.24
CA VAL A 10 37.67 -15.06 47.95
C VAL A 10 37.02 -13.65 47.86
N PRO A 11 37.72 -12.52 48.18
CA PRO A 11 37.10 -11.21 48.05
C PRO A 11 36.76 -10.83 46.59
N VAL A 12 37.55 -11.24 45.62
CA VAL A 12 37.24 -11.00 44.18
C VAL A 12 36.00 -11.79 43.77
N LEU A 13 35.86 -13.06 44.24
CA LEU A 13 34.67 -13.85 43.97
C LEU A 13 33.42 -13.24 44.62
N LEU A 14 33.54 -12.79 45.90
CA LEU A 14 32.44 -12.13 46.60
C LEU A 14 32.02 -10.83 45.94
N LEU A 15 32.95 -9.99 45.46
CA LEU A 15 32.65 -8.78 44.72
C LEU A 15 31.97 -9.12 43.39
N GLY A 16 32.39 -10.17 42.70
CA GLY A 16 31.75 -10.67 41.48
C GLY A 16 30.31 -11.13 41.73
N VAL A 17 30.08 -11.92 42.76
CA VAL A 17 28.74 -12.39 43.18
C VAL A 17 27.87 -11.21 43.63
N ALA A 18 28.40 -10.30 44.44
CA ALA A 18 27.67 -9.09 44.87
C ALA A 18 27.31 -8.20 43.68
N GLY A 19 28.22 -8.02 42.72
CA GLY A 19 27.97 -7.29 41.49
C GLY A 19 26.86 -7.92 40.63
N LEU A 20 26.91 -9.24 40.45
CA LEU A 20 25.84 -10.00 39.77
C LEU A 20 24.50 -9.91 40.50
N TRP A 21 24.51 -9.97 41.84
CA TRP A 21 23.28 -9.85 42.61
C TRP A 21 22.68 -8.46 42.54
N VAL A 22 23.49 -7.40 42.65
CA VAL A 22 23.05 -6.00 42.50
C VAL A 22 22.53 -5.74 41.09
N THR A 23 23.22 -6.21 40.04
CA THR A 23 22.76 -6.04 38.67
C THR A 23 21.46 -6.81 38.39
N SER A 24 21.32 -8.04 38.93
CA SER A 24 20.10 -8.83 38.75
C SER A 24 18.89 -8.21 39.47
N THR A 25 19.08 -7.68 40.68
CA THR A 25 18.02 -6.98 41.42
C THR A 25 17.66 -5.64 40.78
N ALA A 26 18.65 -4.89 40.32
CA ALA A 26 18.41 -3.64 39.61
C ALA A 26 17.65 -3.89 38.30
N LEU A 27 18.05 -4.89 37.51
CA LEU A 27 17.35 -5.29 36.28
C LEU A 27 15.95 -5.82 36.50
N SER A 28 15.66 -6.35 37.69
CA SER A 28 14.33 -6.86 38.09
C SER A 28 13.45 -5.80 38.74
N SER A 29 13.96 -4.57 38.87
CA SER A 29 13.24 -3.46 39.50
C SER A 29 11.95 -3.13 38.73
N ALA A 30 10.87 -2.86 39.49
CA ALA A 30 9.60 -2.36 38.92
C ALA A 30 9.77 -1.03 38.13
N ALA A 31 10.79 -0.25 38.49
CA ALA A 31 11.12 1.00 37.80
C ALA A 31 11.58 0.81 36.33
N LEU A 32 11.99 -0.41 35.97
CA LEU A 32 12.41 -0.76 34.62
C LEU A 32 11.33 -1.52 33.82
N LYS A 33 10.15 -1.67 34.36
CA LYS A 33 9.00 -2.15 33.58
C LYS A 33 8.54 -1.07 32.64
N VAL A 34 8.09 -1.47 31.44
CA VAL A 34 7.49 -0.55 30.48
C VAL A 34 6.19 0.00 31.05
N ASP A 35 6.20 1.29 31.38
CA ASP A 35 5.04 2.01 31.93
C ASP A 35 4.35 2.83 30.83
N ARG A 36 5.13 3.43 29.95
CA ARG A 36 4.62 4.32 28.89
C ARG A 36 4.98 3.83 27.51
N ILE A 37 3.98 3.87 26.62
CA ILE A 37 4.15 3.66 25.19
C ILE A 37 3.79 4.98 24.49
N VAL A 38 4.73 5.54 23.74
CA VAL A 38 4.53 6.77 22.97
C VAL A 38 4.45 6.39 21.51
N VAL A 39 3.28 6.53 20.90
CA VAL A 39 3.02 6.22 19.50
C VAL A 39 3.08 7.50 18.68
N ARG A 40 3.76 7.46 17.55
CA ARG A 40 3.85 8.55 16.57
C ARG A 40 3.66 8.02 15.16
N GLY A 41 3.13 8.89 14.28
CA GLY A 41 2.95 8.57 12.85
C GLY A 41 1.66 7.81 12.53
N ASN A 42 0.86 7.49 13.54
CA ASN A 42 -0.47 6.93 13.33
C ASN A 42 -1.45 8.06 12.94
N GLN A 43 -2.18 7.86 11.85
CA GLN A 43 -3.21 8.77 11.34
C GLN A 43 -4.57 8.07 11.28
N HIS A 44 -4.62 6.88 10.70
CA HIS A 44 -5.82 6.04 10.55
C HIS A 44 -5.89 4.97 11.64
N LEU A 45 -4.75 4.43 12.06
CA LEU A 45 -4.69 3.51 13.19
C LEU A 45 -4.98 4.24 14.49
N THR A 46 -6.00 3.77 15.21
CA THR A 46 -6.31 4.29 16.52
C THR A 46 -5.30 3.84 17.58
N LEU A 47 -5.11 4.64 18.62
CA LEU A 47 -4.25 4.24 19.73
C LEU A 47 -4.70 2.92 20.38
N THR A 48 -6.01 2.66 20.42
CA THR A 48 -6.59 1.44 20.97
C THR A 48 -6.19 0.20 20.15
N GLU A 49 -6.18 0.29 18.84
CA GLU A 49 -5.74 -0.79 17.95
C GLU A 49 -4.25 -1.07 18.16
N VAL A 50 -3.42 -0.02 18.18
CA VAL A 50 -1.98 -0.17 18.44
C VAL A 50 -1.72 -0.78 19.82
N GLU A 51 -2.42 -0.34 20.87
CA GLU A 51 -2.30 -0.91 22.22
C GLU A 51 -2.74 -2.38 22.27
N THR A 52 -3.74 -2.75 21.48
CA THR A 52 -4.19 -4.15 21.39
C THR A 52 -3.11 -5.04 20.76
N LEU A 53 -2.47 -4.57 19.70
CA LEU A 53 -1.35 -5.27 19.05
C LEU A 53 -0.14 -5.38 20.00
N LEU A 54 0.07 -4.37 20.83
CA LEU A 54 1.17 -4.33 21.82
C LEU A 54 0.80 -4.94 23.17
N LYS A 55 -0.31 -5.69 23.25
CA LYS A 55 -0.73 -6.33 24.51
C LYS A 55 0.40 -7.19 25.10
N GLY A 56 0.68 -6.95 26.38
CA GLY A 56 1.76 -7.61 27.13
C GLY A 56 3.08 -6.83 27.16
N LEU A 57 3.26 -5.78 26.34
CA LEU A 57 4.47 -4.97 26.34
C LEU A 57 4.65 -4.17 27.66
N ARG A 58 3.55 -3.67 28.25
CA ARG A 58 3.58 -2.84 29.48
C ARG A 58 4.14 -3.56 30.71
N ASP A 59 4.07 -4.90 30.75
CA ASP A 59 4.53 -5.66 31.91
C ASP A 59 5.97 -6.17 31.77
N GLU A 60 6.56 -6.02 30.60
CA GLU A 60 7.91 -6.49 30.31
C GLU A 60 8.98 -5.52 30.85
N ASN A 61 10.14 -6.06 31.23
CA ASN A 61 11.29 -5.25 31.55
C ASN A 61 11.86 -4.61 30.28
N ILE A 62 12.07 -3.29 30.28
CA ILE A 62 12.47 -2.50 29.09
C ILE A 62 13.72 -3.04 28.38
N PHE A 63 14.66 -3.66 29.11
CA PHE A 63 15.87 -4.25 28.54
C PHE A 63 15.63 -5.65 27.94
N ARG A 64 14.56 -6.33 28.35
CA ARG A 64 14.19 -7.69 27.91
C ARG A 64 13.13 -7.69 26.81
N VAL A 65 12.56 -6.53 26.49
CA VAL A 65 11.56 -6.42 25.41
C VAL A 65 12.17 -6.90 24.11
N ASP A 66 11.52 -7.89 23.51
CA ASP A 66 11.83 -8.38 22.17
C ASP A 66 11.13 -7.50 21.12
N PHE A 67 11.88 -6.58 20.53
CA PHE A 67 11.37 -5.66 19.53
C PHE A 67 10.91 -6.34 18.25
N GLU A 68 11.57 -7.41 17.84
CA GLU A 68 11.18 -8.14 16.61
C GLU A 68 9.81 -8.79 16.76
N LYS A 69 9.53 -9.36 17.93
CA LYS A 69 8.21 -9.93 18.26
C LYS A 69 7.08 -8.88 18.12
N TYR A 70 7.30 -7.68 18.69
CA TYR A 70 6.28 -6.62 18.67
C TYR A 70 6.22 -5.92 17.32
N ARG A 71 7.36 -5.81 16.64
CA ARG A 71 7.42 -5.34 15.25
C ARG A 71 6.61 -6.25 14.32
N GLY A 72 6.79 -7.56 14.43
CA GLY A 72 6.01 -8.54 13.67
C GLY A 72 4.51 -8.36 13.86
N LYS A 73 4.04 -8.29 15.11
CA LYS A 73 2.62 -8.08 15.41
C LYS A 73 2.04 -6.80 14.83
N LEU A 74 2.82 -5.73 14.78
CA LEU A 74 2.37 -4.46 14.19
C LEU A 74 2.33 -4.54 12.66
N LEU A 75 3.28 -5.24 12.05
CA LEU A 75 3.32 -5.47 10.60
C LEU A 75 2.24 -6.44 10.10
N ASP A 76 1.64 -7.26 11.00
CA ASP A 76 0.47 -8.08 10.67
C ASP A 76 -0.77 -7.21 10.37
N SER A 77 -0.78 -5.94 10.81
CA SER A 77 -1.84 -5.00 10.41
C SER A 77 -1.62 -4.54 8.96
N PRO A 78 -2.61 -4.72 8.08
CA PRO A 78 -2.49 -4.28 6.68
C PRO A 78 -2.28 -2.77 6.51
N TRP A 79 -2.62 -1.97 7.53
CA TRP A 79 -2.41 -0.53 7.56
C TRP A 79 -0.98 -0.11 7.87
N VAL A 80 -0.13 -1.02 8.33
CA VAL A 80 1.25 -0.72 8.72
C VAL A 80 2.20 -1.07 7.59
N ALA A 81 2.88 -0.05 7.06
CA ALA A 81 3.94 -0.24 6.06
C ALA A 81 5.28 -0.56 6.72
N ASP A 82 5.62 0.16 7.77
CA ASP A 82 6.83 -0.07 8.56
C ASP A 82 6.66 0.45 10.00
N VAL A 83 7.50 -0.07 10.89
CA VAL A 83 7.50 0.34 12.29
C VAL A 83 8.89 0.25 12.90
N SER A 84 9.26 1.26 13.68
CA SER A 84 10.46 1.23 14.49
C SER A 84 10.13 1.43 15.97
N LEU A 85 10.79 0.63 16.81
CA LEU A 85 10.67 0.70 18.26
C LEU A 85 12.00 1.16 18.85
N SER A 86 11.93 2.04 19.84
CA SER A 86 13.12 2.50 20.57
C SER A 86 12.86 2.60 22.07
N ARG A 87 13.92 2.32 22.86
CA ARG A 87 13.87 2.44 24.31
C ARG A 87 14.18 3.86 24.73
N GLN A 88 13.31 4.45 25.53
CA GLN A 88 13.52 5.70 26.22
C GLN A 88 13.51 5.43 27.73
N LEU A 89 14.70 5.32 28.30
CA LEU A 89 14.86 4.98 29.71
C LEU A 89 14.21 6.03 30.63
N PRO A 90 13.71 5.64 31.80
CA PRO A 90 13.81 4.29 32.38
C PRO A 90 12.71 3.31 31.98
N SER A 91 11.54 3.75 31.50
CA SER A 91 10.32 2.91 31.42
C SER A 91 9.45 3.20 30.18
N THR A 92 9.96 3.92 29.18
CA THR A 92 9.18 4.30 28.00
C THR A 92 9.67 3.58 26.75
N ILE A 93 8.73 3.05 25.95
CA ILE A 93 8.98 2.60 24.59
C ILE A 93 8.38 3.63 23.64
N ALA A 94 9.21 4.17 22.76
CA ALA A 94 8.74 5.02 21.65
C ALA A 94 8.56 4.16 20.40
N LEU A 95 7.39 4.27 19.81
CA LEU A 95 6.95 3.61 18.60
C LEU A 95 6.76 4.67 17.50
N GLN A 96 7.43 4.48 16.38
CA GLN A 96 7.21 5.24 15.16
C GLN A 96 6.56 4.32 14.14
N VAL A 97 5.30 4.59 13.80
CA VAL A 97 4.54 3.86 12.78
C VAL A 97 4.62 4.64 11.46
N THR A 98 4.83 3.91 10.38
CA THR A 98 4.61 4.41 9.01
C THR A 98 3.40 3.67 8.45
N GLU A 99 2.30 4.40 8.26
CA GLU A 99 1.09 3.82 7.69
C GLU A 99 1.20 3.69 6.17
N ARG A 100 0.50 2.68 5.62
CA ARG A 100 0.31 2.55 4.18
C ARG A 100 -0.63 3.62 3.67
N VAL A 101 -0.37 4.08 2.47
CA VAL A 101 -1.22 5.04 1.77
C VAL A 101 -1.96 4.29 0.66
N PRO A 102 -3.30 4.31 0.62
CA PRO A 102 -4.02 3.65 -0.44
C PRO A 102 -3.79 4.36 -1.78
N MET A 103 -3.52 3.57 -2.82
CA MET A 103 -3.28 4.03 -4.19
C MET A 103 -4.58 4.02 -5.01
N ALA A 104 -5.41 3.00 -4.81
CA ALA A 104 -6.61 2.75 -5.60
C ALA A 104 -7.64 1.96 -4.81
N ILE A 105 -8.87 1.98 -5.32
CA ILE A 105 -9.94 1.09 -4.89
C ILE A 105 -10.03 -0.03 -5.93
N ALA A 106 -9.70 -1.25 -5.55
CA ALA A 106 -9.77 -2.41 -6.43
C ALA A 106 -11.13 -3.11 -6.29
N ARG A 107 -11.75 -3.44 -7.41
CA ARG A 107 -13.01 -4.20 -7.43
C ARG A 107 -12.74 -5.69 -7.59
N LEU A 108 -13.41 -6.48 -6.74
CA LEU A 108 -13.44 -7.93 -6.84
C LEU A 108 -14.90 -8.42 -6.67
N GLY A 109 -15.52 -8.83 -7.76
CA GLY A 109 -16.94 -9.13 -7.77
C GLY A 109 -17.80 -7.92 -7.43
N GLN A 110 -18.51 -7.97 -6.31
CA GLN A 110 -19.32 -6.85 -5.81
C GLN A 110 -18.64 -6.05 -4.69
N GLN A 111 -17.49 -6.51 -4.23
CA GLN A 111 -16.75 -5.89 -3.13
C GLN A 111 -15.66 -4.97 -3.66
N LEU A 112 -15.38 -3.92 -2.88
CA LEU A 112 -14.37 -2.93 -3.15
C LEU A 112 -13.32 -2.96 -2.04
N TYR A 113 -12.03 -2.89 -2.38
CA TYR A 113 -10.93 -2.98 -1.44
C TYR A 113 -9.95 -1.82 -1.64
N LEU A 114 -9.45 -1.26 -0.56
CA LEU A 114 -8.31 -0.34 -0.60
C LEU A 114 -7.03 -1.13 -0.87
N VAL A 115 -6.25 -0.68 -1.84
CA VAL A 115 -4.97 -1.30 -2.23
C VAL A 115 -3.88 -0.24 -2.27
N ASP A 116 -2.73 -0.54 -1.67
CA ASP A 116 -1.56 0.33 -1.67
C ASP A 116 -0.70 0.17 -2.95
N GLU A 117 0.35 0.97 -3.06
CA GLU A 117 1.27 0.96 -4.21
C GLU A 117 2.09 -0.34 -4.36
N THR A 118 2.13 -1.19 -3.33
CA THR A 118 2.80 -2.50 -3.34
C THR A 118 1.85 -3.64 -3.68
N GLY A 119 0.55 -3.37 -3.75
CA GLY A 119 -0.50 -4.36 -4.04
C GLY A 119 -1.08 -5.02 -2.79
N VAL A 120 -0.75 -4.52 -1.60
CA VAL A 120 -1.34 -5.02 -0.35
C VAL A 120 -2.77 -4.52 -0.25
N ILE A 121 -3.68 -5.44 0.04
CA ILE A 121 -5.07 -5.13 0.35
C ILE A 121 -5.11 -4.63 1.79
N MET A 122 -5.52 -3.38 1.97
CA MET A 122 -5.51 -2.72 3.26
C MET A 122 -6.79 -2.96 4.05
N ASP A 123 -7.95 -2.82 3.39
CA ASP A 123 -9.25 -3.00 4.01
C ASP A 123 -10.35 -3.10 2.96
N GLU A 124 -11.56 -3.53 3.34
CA GLU A 124 -12.75 -3.41 2.52
C GLU A 124 -13.18 -1.93 2.47
N PHE A 125 -13.35 -1.39 1.26
CA PHE A 125 -13.75 0.01 1.10
C PHE A 125 -15.22 0.20 1.49
N GLY A 126 -15.44 1.06 2.46
CA GLY A 126 -16.75 1.36 3.00
C GLY A 126 -16.96 2.85 3.28
N ALA A 127 -18.05 3.15 4.00
CA ALA A 127 -18.45 4.52 4.31
C ALA A 127 -17.40 5.30 5.12
N GLN A 128 -16.57 4.60 5.89
CA GLN A 128 -15.50 5.16 6.71
C GLN A 128 -14.32 5.72 5.89
N TYR A 129 -14.22 5.34 4.60
CA TYR A 129 -13.12 5.72 3.71
C TYR A 129 -13.56 6.64 2.56
N ARG A 130 -14.74 7.30 2.70
CA ARG A 130 -15.28 8.20 1.65
C ARG A 130 -14.40 9.43 1.38
N GLU A 131 -13.55 9.80 2.33
CA GLU A 131 -12.57 10.87 2.12
C GLU A 131 -11.50 10.53 1.08
N PHE A 132 -11.23 9.25 0.84
CA PHE A 132 -10.29 8.83 -0.19
C PHE A 132 -10.92 8.98 -1.59
N ASN A 133 -10.56 10.06 -2.27
CA ASN A 133 -10.94 10.26 -3.67
C ASN A 133 -10.00 9.49 -4.59
N LEU A 134 -10.16 8.16 -4.61
CA LEU A 134 -9.31 7.23 -5.36
C LEU A 134 -10.08 6.64 -6.55
N PRO A 135 -9.39 6.34 -7.67
CA PRO A 135 -10.00 5.67 -8.80
C PRO A 135 -10.38 4.23 -8.46
N ILE A 136 -11.50 3.79 -9.01
CA ILE A 136 -11.92 2.38 -8.96
C ILE A 136 -11.25 1.65 -10.13
N ILE A 137 -10.59 0.53 -9.82
CA ILE A 137 -9.82 -0.25 -10.79
C ILE A 137 -10.35 -1.67 -10.83
N ASP A 138 -10.80 -2.07 -12.00
CA ASP A 138 -11.24 -3.43 -12.30
C ASP A 138 -10.04 -4.29 -12.72
N GLY A 139 -10.09 -5.57 -12.36
CA GLY A 139 -9.09 -6.55 -12.77
C GLY A 139 -7.74 -6.48 -12.05
N LEU A 140 -7.55 -5.57 -11.09
CA LEU A 140 -6.33 -5.51 -10.28
C LEU A 140 -6.20 -6.72 -9.36
N LEU A 141 -7.32 -7.15 -8.76
CA LEU A 141 -7.42 -8.33 -7.92
C LEU A 141 -7.92 -9.53 -8.73
N ARG A 142 -7.44 -10.73 -8.39
CA ARG A 142 -7.90 -12.00 -8.95
C ARG A 142 -8.26 -12.97 -7.82
N GLY A 143 -9.24 -13.81 -8.05
CA GLY A 143 -9.65 -14.85 -7.11
C GLY A 143 -11.08 -14.67 -6.60
N ARG A 144 -11.40 -15.36 -5.53
CA ARG A 144 -12.65 -15.18 -4.77
C ARG A 144 -12.40 -14.23 -3.61
N ALA A 145 -13.43 -13.54 -3.15
CA ALA A 145 -13.34 -12.61 -2.04
C ALA A 145 -12.73 -13.22 -0.77
N ASP A 146 -12.92 -14.52 -0.56
CA ASP A 146 -12.42 -15.24 0.61
C ASP A 146 -10.94 -15.69 0.49
N ASP A 147 -10.30 -15.47 -0.67
CA ASP A 147 -9.00 -16.06 -1.02
C ASP A 147 -8.03 -15.01 -1.63
N VAL A 148 -8.32 -13.71 -1.42
CA VAL A 148 -7.54 -12.63 -2.01
C VAL A 148 -6.47 -12.16 -1.04
N GLU A 149 -5.24 -12.61 -1.25
CA GLU A 149 -4.11 -12.19 -0.42
C GLU A 149 -3.45 -10.91 -0.92
N THR A 150 -3.17 -10.83 -2.22
CA THR A 150 -2.45 -9.69 -2.81
C THR A 150 -2.85 -9.48 -4.26
N ALA A 151 -2.66 -8.24 -4.75
CA ALA A 151 -2.80 -7.92 -6.16
C ALA A 151 -1.64 -8.50 -6.98
N ASP A 152 -1.91 -8.82 -8.26
CA ASP A 152 -0.87 -9.26 -9.21
C ASP A 152 0.21 -8.19 -9.37
N PRO A 153 1.50 -8.49 -9.09
CA PRO A 153 2.57 -7.48 -9.11
C PRO A 153 2.75 -6.79 -10.47
N ALA A 154 2.51 -7.48 -11.58
CA ALA A 154 2.63 -6.90 -12.91
C ALA A 154 1.52 -5.87 -13.15
N ARG A 155 0.30 -6.14 -12.69
CA ARG A 155 -0.83 -5.23 -12.76
C ARG A 155 -0.67 -4.05 -11.81
N VAL A 156 -0.18 -4.28 -10.60
CA VAL A 156 0.17 -3.20 -9.65
C VAL A 156 1.16 -2.24 -10.28
N LYS A 157 2.23 -2.77 -10.90
CA LYS A 157 3.22 -1.94 -11.60
C LYS A 157 2.58 -1.14 -12.74
N LEU A 158 1.68 -1.75 -13.50
CA LEU A 158 0.98 -1.11 -14.61
C LEU A 158 0.07 0.02 -14.11
N VAL A 159 -0.76 -0.27 -13.09
CA VAL A 159 -1.65 0.71 -12.46
C VAL A 159 -0.86 1.88 -11.88
N ARG A 160 0.23 1.61 -11.17
CA ARG A 160 1.08 2.64 -10.60
C ARG A 160 1.67 3.57 -11.66
N ALA A 161 2.15 3.00 -12.78
CA ALA A 161 2.66 3.78 -13.91
C ALA A 161 1.56 4.64 -14.56
N PHE A 162 0.36 4.08 -14.73
CA PHE A 162 -0.79 4.79 -15.25
C PHE A 162 -1.21 5.94 -14.33
N LEU A 163 -1.41 5.67 -13.04
CA LEU A 163 -1.83 6.69 -12.09
C LEU A 163 -0.80 7.81 -11.93
N ALA A 164 0.49 7.49 -11.94
CA ALA A 164 1.56 8.50 -11.91
C ALA A 164 1.49 9.43 -13.13
N ALA A 165 1.24 8.88 -14.32
CA ALA A 165 1.11 9.66 -15.54
C ALA A 165 -0.14 10.57 -15.53
N ILE A 166 -1.28 10.05 -15.05
CA ILE A 166 -2.55 10.78 -15.01
C ILE A 166 -2.59 11.81 -13.88
N THR A 167 -1.95 11.55 -12.74
CA THR A 167 -1.90 12.52 -11.62
C THR A 167 -1.26 13.84 -12.03
N ALA A 168 -0.32 13.81 -12.98
CA ALA A 168 0.30 15.02 -13.54
C ALA A 168 -0.64 15.85 -14.44
N ARG A 169 -1.79 15.30 -14.83
CA ARG A 169 -2.77 15.90 -15.75
C ARG A 169 -4.15 15.91 -15.11
N ALA A 170 -4.39 16.91 -14.26
CA ALA A 170 -5.66 17.06 -13.52
C ALA A 170 -6.88 17.16 -14.46
N ASP A 171 -6.69 17.74 -15.64
CA ASP A 171 -7.70 17.84 -16.70
C ASP A 171 -8.16 16.47 -17.22
N LEU A 172 -7.25 15.52 -17.38
CA LEU A 172 -7.59 14.15 -17.81
C LEU A 172 -8.12 13.31 -16.65
N ARG A 173 -7.55 13.48 -15.45
CA ARG A 173 -7.93 12.70 -14.28
C ARG A 173 -9.41 12.85 -13.92
N GLN A 174 -9.94 14.07 -13.98
CA GLN A 174 -11.33 14.34 -13.63
C GLN A 174 -12.35 13.78 -14.64
N HIS A 175 -11.89 13.40 -15.85
CA HIS A 175 -12.72 12.78 -16.88
C HIS A 175 -12.63 11.26 -16.91
N LEU A 176 -11.87 10.64 -16.01
CA LEU A 176 -11.79 9.18 -15.94
C LEU A 176 -12.96 8.61 -15.13
N SER A 177 -13.80 7.82 -15.79
CA SER A 177 -14.94 7.13 -15.18
C SER A 177 -14.57 5.74 -14.69
N GLN A 178 -13.92 4.93 -15.51
CA GLN A 178 -13.55 3.56 -15.18
C GLN A 178 -12.15 3.22 -15.69
N VAL A 179 -11.47 2.33 -14.96
CA VAL A 179 -10.16 1.80 -15.32
C VAL A 179 -10.17 0.28 -15.17
N ASP A 180 -9.77 -0.46 -16.20
CA ASP A 180 -9.69 -1.92 -16.21
C ASP A 180 -8.28 -2.36 -16.60
N VAL A 181 -7.68 -3.22 -15.78
CA VAL A 181 -6.38 -3.85 -16.00
C VAL A 181 -6.48 -5.38 -16.02
N SER A 182 -7.65 -5.92 -16.35
CA SER A 182 -7.89 -7.37 -16.44
C SER A 182 -7.00 -8.04 -17.47
N ARG A 183 -6.60 -7.32 -18.52
CA ARG A 183 -5.71 -7.79 -19.58
C ARG A 183 -4.26 -7.52 -19.24
N ASP A 184 -3.40 -8.47 -19.55
CA ASP A 184 -1.98 -8.29 -19.32
C ASP A 184 -1.42 -7.20 -20.24
N ARG A 185 -0.70 -6.24 -19.66
CA ARG A 185 -0.05 -5.12 -20.35
C ARG A 185 -1.01 -4.18 -21.12
N ASP A 186 -2.26 -4.08 -20.67
CA ASP A 186 -3.24 -3.21 -21.28
C ASP A 186 -4.05 -2.48 -20.20
N VAL A 187 -3.93 -1.18 -20.16
CA VAL A 187 -4.83 -0.31 -19.38
C VAL A 187 -5.97 0.06 -20.31
N VAL A 188 -7.17 -0.27 -19.90
CA VAL A 188 -8.39 0.10 -20.62
C VAL A 188 -9.15 1.12 -19.79
N VAL A 189 -9.53 2.22 -20.36
CA VAL A 189 -10.24 3.28 -19.64
C VAL A 189 -11.54 3.65 -20.33
N MET A 190 -12.46 4.21 -19.55
CA MET A 190 -13.66 4.87 -20.05
C MET A 190 -13.66 6.30 -19.51
N LEU A 191 -13.99 7.27 -20.37
CA LEU A 191 -14.11 8.66 -19.98
C LEU A 191 -15.53 8.99 -19.56
N ASP A 192 -15.69 10.05 -18.76
CA ASP A 192 -17.00 10.57 -18.39
C ASP A 192 -17.77 11.00 -19.65
N GLU A 193 -19.08 10.78 -19.63
CA GLU A 193 -20.01 11.09 -20.74
C GLU A 193 -19.72 10.31 -22.04
N ASP A 194 -18.78 9.35 -22.02
CA ASP A 194 -18.47 8.49 -23.15
C ASP A 194 -18.64 7.02 -22.76
N THR A 195 -19.24 6.22 -23.61
CA THR A 195 -19.45 4.78 -23.41
C THR A 195 -18.40 3.92 -24.12
N THR A 196 -17.38 4.56 -24.67
CA THR A 196 -16.32 3.92 -25.46
C THR A 196 -15.18 3.44 -24.57
N TRP A 197 -14.81 2.18 -24.69
CA TRP A 197 -13.62 1.65 -24.05
C TRP A 197 -12.36 2.00 -24.84
N LEU A 198 -11.37 2.59 -24.19
CA LEU A 198 -10.09 3.00 -24.78
C LEU A 198 -8.98 2.04 -24.35
N HIS A 199 -8.43 1.29 -25.29
CA HIS A 199 -7.27 0.45 -25.07
C HIS A 199 -6.00 1.27 -25.18
N LEU A 200 -5.33 1.48 -24.05
CA LEU A 200 -4.14 2.35 -23.97
C LEU A 200 -2.82 1.57 -24.00
N GLY A 201 -2.84 0.25 -23.72
CA GLY A 201 -1.62 -0.53 -23.57
C GLY A 201 -0.90 -0.28 -22.24
N ALA A 202 0.43 -0.32 -22.27
CA ALA A 202 1.27 -0.27 -21.07
C ALA A 202 2.12 1.02 -20.94
N ASP A 203 1.99 1.94 -21.89
CA ASP A 203 2.77 3.16 -21.97
C ASP A 203 2.01 4.28 -22.68
N LYS A 204 2.60 5.49 -22.78
CA LYS A 204 2.06 6.65 -23.53
C LYS A 204 0.60 6.99 -23.16
N PHE A 205 0.17 6.75 -21.94
CA PHE A 205 -1.23 6.87 -21.51
C PHE A 205 -1.81 8.25 -21.79
N VAL A 206 -1.12 9.29 -21.37
CA VAL A 206 -1.55 10.70 -21.55
C VAL A 206 -1.66 11.06 -23.03
N GLU A 207 -0.67 10.70 -23.84
CA GLU A 207 -0.65 10.96 -25.28
C GLU A 207 -1.84 10.29 -25.96
N ARG A 208 -2.07 9.00 -25.67
CA ARG A 208 -3.16 8.22 -26.27
C ARG A 208 -4.54 8.74 -25.90
N ILE A 209 -4.75 9.11 -24.62
CA ILE A 209 -6.01 9.74 -24.21
C ILE A 209 -6.20 11.08 -24.89
N SER A 210 -5.18 11.92 -24.95
CA SER A 210 -5.27 13.22 -25.63
C SER A 210 -5.59 13.07 -27.11
N ASN A 211 -4.93 12.14 -27.79
CA ASN A 211 -5.21 11.82 -29.19
C ASN A 211 -6.66 11.35 -29.41
N TYR A 212 -7.19 10.54 -28.48
CA TYR A 212 -8.59 10.15 -28.54
C TYR A 212 -9.53 11.34 -28.40
N ILE A 213 -9.30 12.21 -27.43
CA ILE A 213 -10.15 13.40 -27.20
C ILE A 213 -10.20 14.28 -28.46
N GLU A 214 -9.08 14.43 -29.17
CA GLU A 214 -9.04 15.17 -30.46
C GLU A 214 -9.80 14.46 -31.57
N LEU A 215 -9.78 13.13 -31.59
CA LEU A 215 -10.44 12.31 -32.63
C LEU A 215 -11.92 12.04 -32.35
N ALA A 216 -12.36 12.09 -31.09
CA ALA A 216 -13.68 11.69 -30.66
C ALA A 216 -14.83 12.36 -31.44
N PRO A 217 -14.82 13.69 -31.73
CA PRO A 217 -15.87 14.31 -32.50
C PRO A 217 -16.02 13.69 -33.90
N THR A 218 -14.90 13.47 -34.60
CA THR A 218 -14.88 12.88 -35.94
C THR A 218 -15.36 11.41 -35.92
N LEU A 219 -14.98 10.67 -34.87
CA LEU A 219 -15.41 9.28 -34.71
C LEU A 219 -16.92 9.18 -34.45
N GLN A 220 -17.46 10.07 -33.62
CA GLN A 220 -18.89 10.13 -33.32
C GLN A 220 -19.75 10.53 -34.53
N GLU A 221 -19.22 11.33 -35.45
CA GLU A 221 -19.88 11.65 -36.73
C GLU A 221 -19.91 10.41 -37.66
N GLN A 222 -18.88 9.58 -37.64
CA GLN A 222 -18.75 8.44 -38.56
C GLN A 222 -19.40 7.15 -38.02
N PHE A 223 -19.49 7.01 -36.71
CA PHE A 223 -19.98 5.79 -36.06
C PHE A 223 -21.09 6.15 -35.07
N THR A 224 -22.23 5.51 -35.18
CA THR A 224 -23.39 5.76 -34.29
C THR A 224 -23.17 5.25 -32.88
N GLU A 225 -22.49 4.12 -32.74
CA GLU A 225 -22.14 3.52 -31.45
C GLU A 225 -20.77 2.86 -31.54
N ILE A 226 -19.83 3.27 -30.69
CA ILE A 226 -18.49 2.71 -30.60
C ILE A 226 -18.44 1.78 -29.38
N ASP A 227 -17.96 0.55 -29.57
CA ASP A 227 -17.72 -0.42 -28.49
C ASP A 227 -16.37 -0.14 -27.83
N TYR A 228 -15.30 -0.11 -28.64
CA TYR A 228 -13.98 0.27 -28.17
C TYR A 228 -13.14 0.91 -29.26
N VAL A 229 -12.13 1.67 -28.80
CA VAL A 229 -11.06 2.25 -29.63
C VAL A 229 -9.71 1.73 -29.14
N ASP A 230 -8.94 1.11 -30.02
CA ASP A 230 -7.61 0.61 -29.71
C ASP A 230 -6.54 1.62 -30.15
N LEU A 231 -5.89 2.23 -29.16
CA LEU A 231 -4.90 3.29 -29.30
C LEU A 231 -3.46 2.77 -29.11
N ARG A 232 -3.27 1.48 -29.00
CA ARG A 232 -1.95 0.86 -28.74
C ARG A 232 -0.97 1.00 -29.90
N PHE A 233 -1.48 1.30 -31.07
CA PHE A 233 -0.68 1.44 -32.30
C PHE A 233 -0.44 2.92 -32.61
N ASP A 234 0.83 3.30 -32.72
CA ASP A 234 1.21 4.72 -32.86
C ASP A 234 0.73 5.36 -34.18
N GLU A 235 0.60 4.58 -35.25
CA GLU A 235 0.23 5.08 -36.59
C GLU A 235 -1.22 4.76 -37.00
N ARG A 236 -1.96 3.97 -36.23
CA ARG A 236 -3.29 3.50 -36.57
C ARG A 236 -4.19 3.41 -35.36
N VAL A 237 -5.40 3.86 -35.53
CA VAL A 237 -6.47 3.70 -34.54
C VAL A 237 -7.46 2.66 -35.06
N TYR A 238 -7.72 1.63 -34.27
CA TYR A 238 -8.74 0.63 -34.63
C TYR A 238 -10.01 0.92 -33.84
N VAL A 239 -11.12 1.06 -34.57
CA VAL A 239 -12.44 1.33 -34.00
C VAL A 239 -13.32 0.12 -34.22
N LYS A 240 -13.94 -0.37 -33.14
CA LYS A 240 -15.00 -1.36 -33.21
C LYS A 240 -16.34 -0.72 -32.87
N SER A 241 -17.27 -0.70 -33.80
CA SER A 241 -18.64 -0.28 -33.54
C SER A 241 -19.50 -1.47 -33.11
N LYS A 242 -20.54 -1.21 -32.31
CA LYS A 242 -21.57 -2.20 -31.96
C LYS A 242 -22.36 -2.56 -33.22
N GLY A 243 -21.90 -3.53 -34.00
CA GLY A 243 -22.56 -3.99 -35.22
C GLY A 243 -21.67 -4.13 -36.46
N ARG A 244 -20.48 -3.54 -36.51
CA ARG A 244 -19.54 -3.66 -37.62
C ARG A 244 -18.10 -3.36 -37.21
N THR A 245 -17.17 -4.28 -37.48
CA THR A 245 -15.74 -4.00 -37.31
C THR A 245 -15.26 -3.24 -38.55
N ALA A 246 -14.93 -1.97 -38.42
CA ALA A 246 -14.28 -1.20 -39.46
C ALA A 246 -12.88 -0.75 -38.98
N ALA A 247 -11.86 -0.93 -39.81
CA ALA A 247 -10.55 -0.33 -39.58
C ALA A 247 -10.59 1.11 -40.13
N ALA A 248 -10.51 2.09 -39.24
CA ALA A 248 -10.32 3.48 -39.64
C ALA A 248 -8.83 3.70 -39.88
N ALA A 249 -8.46 4.11 -41.10
CA ALA A 249 -7.11 4.52 -41.42
C ALA A 249 -6.85 5.89 -40.79
N ALA A 250 -5.81 5.98 -39.90
CA ALA A 250 -5.38 7.24 -39.34
C ALA A 250 -4.91 8.18 -40.47
N THR A 251 -5.49 9.36 -40.54
CA THR A 251 -4.99 10.44 -41.38
C THR A 251 -3.80 11.06 -40.66
N THR A 252 -2.59 10.69 -41.08
CA THR A 252 -1.37 11.36 -40.64
C THR A 252 -1.41 12.81 -41.10
N LYS A 253 -1.54 13.76 -40.17
CA LYS A 253 -1.20 15.15 -40.44
C LYS A 253 0.33 15.27 -40.53
N ARG A 254 0.83 15.64 -41.70
CA ARG A 254 2.18 16.17 -41.93
C ARG A 254 2.40 17.49 -41.22
#